data_86f76021000180e07ddda20e57ba84be
#
_entry.id   86f76021000180e07ddda20e57ba84be
#
_cell.length_a   1.000
_cell.length_b   1.000
_cell.length_c   1.000
_cell.angle_alpha   90.00
_cell.angle_beta   90.00
_cell.angle_gamma   90.00
#
_symmetry.space_group_name_H-M   'P 1'
#
loop_
_entity.id
_entity.type
_entity.pdbx_description
1 polymer ?
#
loop_
_entity_poly.entity_id
_entity_poly.type
_entity_poly.pdbx_seq_one_letter_code
_entity_poly.pdbx_strand_id
1 'polypeptide(L)'
;MNLLELITKNDRNVQVQAWDPSSASWIRHETPRLLFSKIVRPRLKFCGWRPQLVRDTVRGLLLRSGMRVVVKQAGKYWPNYAQGAGVFKFRSNGAAKVKVIMGWSTGNHENLSPRIELVANTTLTEVTVPATTGSELDLVILIPLQKGAKLFFGIHRLLDRNELYARCKGQGVEVGPGPKPQILPDALTRVQYVEQATPDQWQQLYGKETKVPINPELWQHYVVGNADNIPARLASLDFLFSSHVLEHLANPLGHLAYWAKLLTRGGVVAAVIPDCSGCKDYIFQPSTVGELDAEYRQGSMTPTLAHYQRWAAYRAPNTNPAEILKSGRSIHVHFYTPISMDDILRKMHKELGFRKYAVTSEHNHKDFFVVLEK
;
A
#
# COMPACT_ATOMS: atom_id res chain seq x y z
N MET A 1 9.49 2.40 5.46
CA MET A 1 9.81 2.89 6.82
C MET A 1 9.10 4.22 7.03
N ASN A 2 8.39 4.39 8.13
CA ASN A 2 7.61 5.61 8.41
C ASN A 2 8.57 6.73 8.84
N LEU A 3 8.38 7.97 8.34
CA LEU A 3 9.19 9.13 8.72
C LEU A 3 9.24 9.34 10.24
N LEU A 4 8.12 9.09 10.92
CA LEU A 4 8.04 9.13 12.39
C LEU A 4 8.99 8.13 13.04
N GLU A 5 9.08 6.93 12.51
CA GLU A 5 9.96 5.87 13.01
C GLU A 5 11.44 6.22 12.81
N LEU A 6 11.78 6.84 11.69
CA LEU A 6 13.14 7.35 11.43
C LEU A 6 13.53 8.46 12.40
N ILE A 7 12.60 9.37 12.70
CA ILE A 7 12.85 10.45 13.67
C ILE A 7 13.02 9.86 15.08
N THR A 8 12.19 8.89 15.46
CA THR A 8 12.27 8.27 16.81
C THR A 8 13.52 7.42 17.00
N LYS A 9 14.04 6.81 15.94
CA LYS A 9 15.30 6.04 15.96
C LYS A 9 16.55 6.92 15.88
N ASN A 10 16.38 8.25 15.82
CA ASN A 10 17.46 9.22 15.71
C ASN A 10 18.41 8.95 14.53
N ASP A 11 17.82 8.59 13.38
CA ASP A 11 18.58 8.32 12.16
C ASP A 11 19.38 9.57 11.76
N ARG A 12 20.68 9.38 11.46
CA ARG A 12 21.61 10.49 11.15
C ARG A 12 21.19 11.34 9.93
N ASN A 13 20.43 10.75 9.00
CA ASN A 13 19.96 11.42 7.79
C ASN A 13 18.61 12.12 7.99
N VAL A 14 17.92 11.90 9.13
CA VAL A 14 16.66 12.55 9.45
C VAL A 14 16.86 13.47 10.62
N GLN A 15 16.75 14.77 10.39
CA GLN A 15 17.01 15.79 11.38
C GLN A 15 15.75 16.62 11.61
N VAL A 16 15.43 16.82 12.89
CA VAL A 16 14.51 17.86 13.31
C VAL A 16 15.34 19.08 13.66
N GLN A 17 15.04 20.21 13.03
CA GLN A 17 15.73 21.46 13.24
C GLN A 17 14.75 22.52 13.74
N ALA A 18 15.18 23.36 14.69
CA ALA A 18 14.44 24.52 15.15
C ALA A 18 15.13 25.81 14.66
N TRP A 19 14.32 26.83 14.38
CA TRP A 19 14.84 28.13 14.05
C TRP A 19 15.36 28.81 15.32
N ASP A 20 16.61 29.20 15.29
CA ASP A 20 17.23 30.01 16.34
C ASP A 20 17.28 31.48 15.87
N PRO A 21 16.51 32.39 16.51
CA PRO A 21 16.49 33.81 16.15
C PRO A 21 17.81 34.51 16.45
N SER A 22 18.57 34.01 17.42
CA SER A 22 19.82 34.67 17.85
C SER A 22 20.94 34.48 16.83
N SER A 23 21.01 33.32 16.20
CA SER A 23 21.99 33.02 15.15
C SER A 23 21.41 33.17 13.73
N ALA A 24 20.11 33.50 13.60
CA ALA A 24 19.36 33.49 12.34
C ALA A 24 19.56 32.22 11.52
N SER A 25 19.61 31.06 12.20
CA SER A 25 19.93 29.78 11.59
C SER A 25 19.03 28.63 12.08
N TRP A 26 19.03 27.53 11.32
CA TRP A 26 18.36 26.30 11.72
C TRP A 26 19.33 25.41 12.49
N ILE A 27 19.08 25.20 13.78
CA ILE A 27 19.86 24.32 14.63
C ILE A 27 19.21 22.97 14.83
N ARG A 28 20.01 21.91 14.98
CA ARG A 28 19.51 20.56 15.26
C ARG A 28 18.84 20.54 16.63
N HIS A 29 17.62 20.00 16.68
CA HIS A 29 16.87 19.84 17.92
C HIS A 29 17.12 18.45 18.50
N GLU A 30 17.70 18.39 19.69
CA GLU A 30 18.16 17.12 20.29
C GLU A 30 17.04 16.27 20.92
N THR A 31 15.85 16.82 21.12
CA THR A 31 14.76 16.12 21.79
C THR A 31 13.54 15.90 20.88
N PRO A 32 13.51 14.82 20.10
CA PRO A 32 12.32 14.44 19.33
C PRO A 32 11.05 14.28 20.17
N ARG A 33 11.18 13.96 21.47
CA ARG A 33 10.05 13.77 22.41
C ARG A 33 9.09 14.97 22.48
N LEU A 34 9.57 16.18 22.29
CA LEU A 34 8.72 17.38 22.31
C LEU A 34 7.83 17.54 21.06
N LEU A 35 8.23 16.98 19.92
CA LEU A 35 7.41 16.93 18.71
C LEU A 35 6.23 15.96 18.87
N PHE A 36 6.36 14.95 19.72
CA PHE A 36 5.43 13.82 19.85
C PHE A 36 4.60 13.86 21.13
N SER A 37 4.81 14.83 22.04
CA SER A 37 4.09 14.93 23.31
C SER A 37 2.57 15.16 23.16
N LYS A 38 2.09 15.36 21.94
CA LYS A 38 0.67 15.32 21.57
C LYS A 38 0.44 14.51 20.30
N ILE A 39 0.90 13.27 20.24
CA ILE A 39 0.06 12.28 19.59
C ILE A 39 -1.16 12.21 20.48
N VAL A 40 -2.17 12.99 20.16
CA VAL A 40 -3.48 12.85 20.77
C VAL A 40 -3.91 11.46 20.39
N ARG A 41 -3.70 10.48 21.28
CA ARG A 41 -4.49 9.26 21.23
C ARG A 41 -5.92 9.78 21.19
N PRO A 42 -6.68 9.60 20.12
CA PRO A 42 -8.06 10.00 20.15
C PRO A 42 -8.64 9.28 21.36
N ARG A 43 -9.10 10.00 22.38
CA ARG A 43 -10.03 9.42 23.33
C ARG A 43 -11.19 9.02 22.46
N LEU A 44 -11.29 7.73 22.18
CA LEU A 44 -12.42 7.10 21.52
C LEU A 44 -13.64 7.33 22.41
N LYS A 45 -14.21 8.53 22.38
CA LYS A 45 -15.59 8.72 22.73
C LYS A 45 -16.37 8.18 21.54
N PHE A 46 -17.03 7.08 21.78
CA PHE A 46 -18.01 6.44 20.92
C PHE A 46 -19.10 7.46 20.51
N CYS A 47 -18.88 8.23 19.47
CA CYS A 47 -19.89 9.04 18.81
C CYS A 47 -19.49 9.17 17.36
N GLY A 48 -20.17 8.43 16.50
CA GLY A 48 -20.15 8.61 15.04
C GLY A 48 -18.78 8.40 14.40
N TRP A 49 -18.44 7.17 14.14
CA TRP A 49 -17.24 6.73 13.48
C TRP A 49 -17.01 7.44 12.13
N ARG A 50 -15.99 8.27 12.05
CA ARG A 50 -15.40 8.71 10.78
C ARG A 50 -14.01 8.07 10.66
N PRO A 51 -13.86 6.98 9.91
CA PRO A 51 -12.57 6.29 9.71
C PRO A 51 -11.45 7.22 9.26
N GLN A 52 -11.82 8.28 8.53
CA GLN A 52 -10.92 9.32 8.04
C GLN A 52 -10.17 10.07 9.15
N LEU A 53 -10.82 10.33 10.30
CA LEU A 53 -10.24 11.12 11.38
C LEU A 53 -9.15 10.36 12.15
N VAL A 54 -9.33 9.07 12.35
CA VAL A 54 -8.33 8.17 12.98
C VAL A 54 -7.12 8.01 12.07
N ARG A 55 -7.35 7.91 10.78
CA ARG A 55 -6.36 7.82 9.72
C ARG A 55 -5.45 9.04 9.67
N ASP A 56 -6.04 10.21 9.72
CA ASP A 56 -5.35 11.49 9.70
C ASP A 56 -4.48 11.71 10.94
N THR A 57 -4.84 11.13 12.08
CA THR A 57 -4.08 11.23 13.33
C THR A 57 -2.89 10.26 13.38
N VAL A 58 -3.00 9.10 12.75
CA VAL A 58 -1.95 8.07 12.75
C VAL A 58 -0.85 8.34 11.73
N ARG A 59 -1.17 9.02 10.62
CA ARG A 59 -0.23 9.24 9.50
C ARG A 59 0.30 10.66 9.38
N GLY A 60 -0.38 11.64 9.95
CA GLY A 60 0.03 13.03 9.86
C GLY A 60 1.20 13.35 10.77
N LEU A 61 2.26 13.91 10.22
CA LEU A 61 3.34 14.49 10.99
C LEU A 61 2.87 15.87 11.51
N LEU A 62 2.71 16.01 12.83
CA LEU A 62 2.40 17.30 13.43
C LEU A 62 3.66 18.15 13.46
N LEU A 63 3.68 19.20 12.65
CA LEU A 63 4.78 20.14 12.57
C LEU A 63 4.48 21.38 13.43
N ARG A 64 5.42 21.75 14.28
CA ARG A 64 5.32 22.98 15.08
C ARG A 64 5.90 24.16 14.32
N SER A 65 5.31 25.33 14.51
CA SER A 65 5.87 26.60 14.00
C SER A 65 7.31 26.77 14.50
N GLY A 66 8.20 27.24 13.64
CA GLY A 66 9.62 27.42 13.96
C GLY A 66 10.45 26.13 13.91
N MET A 67 9.85 24.99 13.51
CA MET A 67 10.58 23.74 13.30
C MET A 67 10.49 23.30 11.86
N ARG A 68 11.48 22.56 11.40
CA ARG A 68 11.46 21.86 10.12
C ARG A 68 12.00 20.43 10.25
N VAL A 69 11.58 19.55 9.38
CA VAL A 69 12.15 18.20 9.24
C VAL A 69 12.96 18.17 7.96
N VAL A 70 14.19 17.70 8.05
CA VAL A 70 15.12 17.54 6.93
C VAL A 70 15.45 16.06 6.80
N VAL A 71 15.22 15.49 5.62
CA VAL A 71 15.61 14.12 5.27
C VAL A 71 16.66 14.22 4.18
N LYS A 72 17.88 13.79 4.49
CA LYS A 72 19.00 13.68 3.55
C LYS A 72 19.06 12.26 3.00
N GLN A 73 19.63 12.10 1.80
CA GLN A 73 19.69 10.80 1.11
C GLN A 73 18.31 10.12 1.09
N ALA A 74 17.28 10.89 0.73
CA ALA A 74 15.88 10.47 0.85
C ALA A 74 15.57 9.22 0.02
N GLY A 75 16.26 9.00 -1.09
CA GLY A 75 16.17 7.80 -1.92
C GLY A 75 16.51 6.51 -1.19
N LYS A 76 17.35 6.56 -0.16
CA LYS A 76 17.66 5.41 0.69
C LYS A 76 16.42 4.87 1.43
N TYR A 77 15.50 5.74 1.79
CA TYR A 77 14.29 5.40 2.52
C TYR A 77 13.11 5.09 1.60
N TRP A 78 13.18 5.62 0.38
CA TRP A 78 12.14 5.46 -0.65
C TRP A 78 12.73 5.07 -2.02
N PRO A 79 13.45 3.92 -2.11
CA PRO A 79 14.21 3.55 -3.30
C PRO A 79 13.33 3.34 -4.55
N ASN A 80 12.09 2.87 -4.36
CA ASN A 80 11.16 2.65 -5.48
C ASN A 80 10.57 3.94 -6.05
N TYR A 81 10.72 5.05 -5.34
CA TYR A 81 10.18 6.36 -5.71
C TYR A 81 11.27 7.37 -6.08
N ALA A 82 12.53 6.98 -5.94
CA ALA A 82 13.68 7.85 -6.12
C ALA A 82 14.11 7.96 -7.58
N GLN A 83 13.74 6.97 -8.41
CA GLN A 83 14.20 6.88 -9.79
C GLN A 83 13.08 7.11 -10.80
N GLY A 84 13.31 8.00 -11.75
CA GLY A 84 12.46 8.23 -12.91
C GLY A 84 11.35 9.27 -12.72
N ALA A 85 10.56 9.46 -13.78
CA ALA A 85 9.40 10.35 -13.77
C ALA A 85 8.35 9.84 -12.78
N GLY A 86 7.81 10.72 -11.98
CA GLY A 86 6.77 10.37 -11.02
C GLY A 86 5.84 11.54 -10.77
N VAL A 87 4.61 11.23 -10.39
CA VAL A 87 3.69 12.22 -9.84
C VAL A 87 3.72 12.10 -8.34
N PHE A 88 4.13 13.15 -7.67
CA PHE A 88 4.13 13.24 -6.21
C PHE A 88 2.92 14.03 -5.75
N LYS A 89 2.23 13.55 -4.72
CA LYS A 89 1.02 14.18 -4.22
C LYS A 89 1.17 14.50 -2.73
N PHE A 90 0.83 15.74 -2.39
CA PHE A 90 0.92 16.27 -1.05
C PHE A 90 -0.38 16.96 -0.65
N ARG A 91 -0.78 16.82 0.60
CA ARG A 91 -1.80 17.68 1.19
C ARG A 91 -1.51 17.94 2.66
N SER A 92 -1.90 19.10 3.15
CA SER A 92 -1.96 19.38 4.56
C SER A 92 -3.39 19.21 5.10
N ASN A 93 -3.50 19.03 6.42
CA ASN A 93 -4.78 18.99 7.10
C ASN A 93 -5.14 20.39 7.62
N GLY A 94 -6.35 20.86 7.33
CA GLY A 94 -6.85 22.15 7.77
C GLY A 94 -6.25 23.35 7.03
N ALA A 95 -6.48 24.55 7.54
CA ALA A 95 -6.01 25.81 6.93
C ALA A 95 -4.48 25.99 6.96
N ALA A 96 -3.78 25.13 7.70
CA ALA A 96 -2.34 25.26 7.88
C ALA A 96 -1.56 24.74 6.66
N LYS A 97 -0.70 25.58 6.11
CA LYS A 97 0.13 25.31 4.95
C LYS A 97 1.49 24.73 5.38
N VAL A 98 2.00 23.81 4.57
CA VAL A 98 3.34 23.24 4.74
C VAL A 98 4.14 23.45 3.46
N LYS A 99 5.29 24.10 3.57
CA LYS A 99 6.26 24.18 2.46
C LYS A 99 7.02 22.86 2.37
N VAL A 100 7.03 22.27 1.19
CA VAL A 100 7.76 21.06 0.87
C VAL A 100 8.84 21.41 -0.14
N ILE A 101 10.08 21.05 0.15
CA ILE A 101 11.21 21.20 -0.77
C ILE A 101 11.73 19.80 -1.06
N MET A 102 11.87 19.46 -2.32
CA MET A 102 12.47 18.21 -2.79
C MET A 102 13.62 18.51 -3.75
N GLY A 103 14.69 17.75 -3.65
CA GLY A 103 15.84 17.88 -4.53
C GLY A 103 16.41 16.53 -4.91
N TRP A 104 16.84 16.40 -6.15
CA TRP A 104 17.48 15.21 -6.71
C TRP A 104 18.94 15.46 -6.96
N SER A 105 19.76 14.43 -6.82
CA SER A 105 21.20 14.50 -7.15
C SER A 105 21.63 13.32 -8.04
N THR A 106 22.68 13.52 -8.80
CA THR A 106 23.34 12.49 -9.62
C THR A 106 24.62 11.95 -8.94
N GLY A 107 24.63 11.93 -7.61
CA GLY A 107 25.79 11.48 -6.82
C GLY A 107 26.57 12.60 -6.12
N ASN A 108 26.36 13.87 -6.49
CA ASN A 108 26.90 15.01 -5.75
C ASN A 108 25.76 15.72 -5.00
N HIS A 109 25.70 15.49 -3.67
CA HIS A 109 24.65 16.00 -2.78
C HIS A 109 24.61 17.53 -2.63
N GLU A 110 25.60 18.24 -3.16
CA GLU A 110 25.65 19.71 -3.12
C GLU A 110 24.87 20.36 -4.27
N ASN A 111 24.74 19.63 -5.39
CA ASN A 111 24.06 20.12 -6.58
C ASN A 111 22.75 19.36 -6.81
N LEU A 112 21.67 19.90 -6.27
CA LEU A 112 20.33 19.33 -6.42
C LEU A 112 19.66 19.85 -7.70
N SER A 113 19.40 18.96 -8.66
CA SER A 113 18.69 19.27 -9.90
C SER A 113 17.84 18.07 -10.35
N PRO A 114 16.54 18.22 -10.57
CA PRO A 114 15.75 19.43 -10.31
C PRO A 114 15.57 19.67 -8.80
N ARG A 115 15.31 20.93 -8.44
CA ARG A 115 14.85 21.32 -7.11
C ARG A 115 13.43 21.86 -7.22
N ILE A 116 12.53 21.26 -6.48
CA ILE A 116 11.11 21.62 -6.50
C ILE A 116 10.71 22.14 -5.13
N GLU A 117 10.04 23.28 -5.11
CA GLU A 117 9.41 23.86 -3.93
C GLU A 117 7.92 24.01 -4.18
N LEU A 118 7.12 23.55 -3.24
CA LEU A 118 5.66 23.67 -3.29
C LEU A 118 5.10 23.98 -1.91
N VAL A 119 3.86 24.45 -1.88
CA VAL A 119 3.10 24.65 -0.66
C VAL A 119 1.92 23.68 -0.65
N ALA A 120 2.00 22.67 0.20
CA ALA A 120 0.89 21.76 0.44
C ALA A 120 -0.21 22.47 1.24
N ASN A 121 -1.44 22.41 0.75
CA ASN A 121 -2.65 22.97 1.39
C ASN A 121 -3.68 21.85 1.59
N THR A 122 -4.93 22.18 1.88
CA THR A 122 -6.01 21.19 2.04
C THR A 122 -6.37 20.49 0.74
N THR A 123 -6.06 21.07 -0.40
CA THR A 123 -6.21 20.46 -1.71
C THR A 123 -5.00 19.57 -1.99
N LEU A 124 -5.23 18.43 -2.64
CA LEU A 124 -4.16 17.58 -3.08
C LEU A 124 -3.31 18.32 -4.11
N THR A 125 -2.03 18.52 -3.79
CA THR A 125 -1.07 19.18 -4.70
C THR A 125 -0.28 18.09 -5.42
N GLU A 126 -0.33 18.10 -6.74
CA GLU A 126 0.40 17.19 -7.61
C GLU A 126 1.67 17.85 -8.14
N VAL A 127 2.76 17.11 -8.11
CA VAL A 127 4.04 17.55 -8.68
C VAL A 127 4.53 16.47 -9.63
N THR A 128 4.62 16.81 -10.91
CA THR A 128 5.24 15.94 -11.90
C THR A 128 6.74 16.22 -11.93
N VAL A 129 7.53 15.19 -11.68
CA VAL A 129 8.98 15.27 -11.80
C VAL A 129 9.39 14.58 -13.09
N PRO A 130 10.07 15.27 -14.01
CA PRO A 130 10.56 14.66 -15.23
C PRO A 130 11.58 13.55 -14.89
N ALA A 131 11.58 12.48 -15.69
CA ALA A 131 12.59 11.45 -15.58
C ALA A 131 13.96 12.05 -15.92
N THR A 132 14.81 12.13 -14.92
CA THR A 132 16.24 12.40 -15.15
C THR A 132 16.99 11.07 -14.94
N THR A 133 17.54 10.54 -16.00
CA THR A 133 18.33 9.30 -15.97
C THR A 133 19.47 9.44 -14.94
N GLY A 134 19.49 8.54 -13.94
CA GLY A 134 20.58 8.46 -12.96
C GLY A 134 20.47 9.40 -11.77
N SER A 135 19.42 10.21 -11.64
CA SER A 135 19.24 11.03 -10.43
C SER A 135 18.38 10.32 -9.37
N GLU A 136 18.79 10.45 -8.12
CA GLU A 136 18.06 9.94 -6.97
C GLU A 136 17.50 11.09 -6.13
N LEU A 137 16.35 10.86 -5.47
CA LEU A 137 15.81 11.81 -4.50
C LEU A 137 16.76 11.92 -3.31
N ASP A 138 17.42 13.05 -3.16
CA ASP A 138 18.44 13.23 -2.14
C ASP A 138 17.96 14.04 -0.93
N LEU A 139 17.13 15.05 -1.15
CA LEU A 139 16.70 15.95 -0.11
C LEU A 139 15.18 16.10 -0.06
N VAL A 140 14.61 16.00 1.15
CA VAL A 140 13.23 16.41 1.44
C VAL A 140 13.24 17.30 2.66
N ILE A 141 12.64 18.50 2.56
CA ILE A 141 12.48 19.42 3.69
C ILE A 141 11.00 19.76 3.85
N LEU A 142 10.50 19.65 5.07
CA LEU A 142 9.11 19.94 5.45
C LEU A 142 9.10 21.11 6.43
N ILE A 143 8.50 22.23 6.05
CA ILE A 143 8.46 23.47 6.84
C ILE A 143 7.00 23.87 7.07
N PRO A 144 6.50 23.84 8.30
CA PRO A 144 5.19 24.39 8.61
C PRO A 144 5.19 25.91 8.48
N LEU A 145 4.28 26.45 7.68
CA LEU A 145 4.13 27.90 7.52
C LEU A 145 3.21 28.51 8.59
N GLN A 146 2.46 27.68 9.30
CA GLN A 146 1.52 28.09 10.33
C GLN A 146 1.52 27.13 11.51
N LYS A 147 1.06 27.61 12.68
CA LYS A 147 0.98 26.82 13.90
C LYS A 147 -0.03 25.67 13.75
N GLY A 148 0.36 24.47 14.15
CA GLY A 148 -0.53 23.30 14.16
C GLY A 148 -0.71 22.60 12.82
N ALA A 149 0.16 22.86 11.84
CA ALA A 149 0.12 22.20 10.54
C ALA A 149 0.36 20.68 10.70
N LYS A 150 -0.58 19.88 10.18
CA LYS A 150 -0.38 18.45 9.96
C LYS A 150 -0.12 18.22 8.48
N LEU A 151 1.00 17.59 8.17
CA LEU A 151 1.30 17.19 6.81
C LEU A 151 1.04 15.70 6.64
N PHE A 152 0.17 15.35 5.70
CA PHE A 152 0.08 14.02 5.15
C PHE A 152 1.15 13.92 4.08
N PHE A 153 2.24 13.31 4.46
CA PHE A 153 3.39 13.14 3.62
C PHE A 153 3.55 11.66 3.29
N GLY A 154 3.29 11.34 2.04
CA GLY A 154 3.78 10.14 1.42
C GLY A 154 4.42 10.56 0.11
N ILE A 155 5.71 10.39 -0.03
CA ILE A 155 6.30 10.37 -1.36
C ILE A 155 5.84 9.06 -1.97
N HIS A 156 4.74 9.10 -2.69
CA HIS A 156 4.22 7.94 -3.37
C HIS A 156 4.04 8.32 -4.83
N ARG A 157 4.61 7.54 -5.72
CA ARG A 157 4.06 7.48 -7.06
C ARG A 157 2.65 6.90 -6.89
N LEU A 158 1.65 7.74 -7.02
CA LEU A 158 0.27 7.28 -6.99
C LEU A 158 -0.05 6.84 -8.42
N LEU A 159 -0.22 5.54 -8.61
CA LEU A 159 -0.97 5.04 -9.74
C LEU A 159 -2.45 5.26 -9.42
N ASP A 160 -3.22 5.68 -10.41
CA ASP A 160 -4.65 5.49 -10.31
C ASP A 160 -5.02 4.05 -10.75
N ARG A 161 -6.26 3.66 -10.53
CA ARG A 161 -6.72 2.31 -10.90
C ARG A 161 -6.67 2.08 -12.42
N ASN A 162 -6.88 3.10 -13.22
CA ASN A 162 -6.84 2.99 -14.68
C ASN A 162 -5.42 2.70 -15.16
N GLU A 163 -4.41 3.33 -14.56
CA GLU A 163 -3.00 3.03 -14.84
C GLU A 163 -2.64 1.60 -14.40
N LEU A 164 -3.19 1.12 -13.28
CA LEU A 164 -3.02 -0.27 -12.85
C LEU A 164 -3.66 -1.23 -13.86
N TYR A 165 -4.92 -0.98 -14.23
CA TYR A 165 -5.66 -1.82 -15.17
C TYR A 165 -5.03 -1.83 -16.57
N ALA A 166 -4.43 -0.72 -16.99
CA ALA A 166 -3.68 -0.63 -18.25
C ALA A 166 -2.47 -1.59 -18.32
N ARG A 167 -2.02 -2.14 -17.18
CA ARG A 167 -0.99 -3.19 -17.14
C ARG A 167 -1.55 -4.58 -17.50
N CYS A 168 -2.87 -4.75 -17.43
CA CYS A 168 -3.55 -6.02 -17.68
C CYS A 168 -3.95 -6.12 -19.17
N LYS A 169 -2.97 -6.38 -20.03
CA LYS A 169 -3.19 -6.55 -21.49
C LYS A 169 -2.73 -7.92 -21.93
N GLY A 170 -3.29 -8.41 -23.05
CA GLY A 170 -3.07 -9.75 -23.54
C GLY A 170 -4.05 -10.76 -22.94
N GLN A 171 -3.61 -11.99 -22.75
CA GLN A 171 -4.39 -13.07 -22.16
C GLN A 171 -4.11 -13.15 -20.66
N GLY A 172 -5.15 -13.09 -19.84
CA GLY A 172 -4.98 -13.15 -18.39
C GLY A 172 -6.16 -13.62 -17.61
N VAL A 173 -6.02 -13.55 -16.30
CA VAL A 173 -7.08 -13.92 -15.35
C VAL A 173 -7.25 -12.84 -14.28
N GLU A 174 -8.48 -12.69 -13.80
CA GLU A 174 -8.78 -11.98 -12.55
C GLU A 174 -9.25 -13.00 -11.52
N VAL A 175 -8.58 -13.04 -10.37
CA VAL A 175 -8.87 -13.97 -9.27
C VAL A 175 -9.77 -13.29 -8.24
N GLY A 176 -10.88 -13.92 -7.91
CA GLY A 176 -11.84 -13.46 -6.92
C GLY A 176 -12.56 -12.16 -7.30
N PRO A 177 -13.05 -12.00 -8.56
CA PRO A 177 -13.71 -10.75 -8.98
C PRO A 177 -15.03 -10.49 -8.27
N GLY A 178 -15.65 -11.52 -7.70
CA GLY A 178 -17.02 -11.44 -7.19
C GLY A 178 -18.00 -11.01 -8.29
N PRO A 179 -19.02 -10.17 -7.96
CA PRO A 179 -20.02 -9.74 -8.94
C PRO A 179 -19.55 -8.57 -9.83
N LYS A 180 -18.37 -8.02 -9.57
CA LYS A 180 -17.87 -6.79 -10.21
C LYS A 180 -16.42 -6.94 -10.65
N PRO A 181 -16.19 -7.66 -11.76
CA PRO A 181 -14.84 -7.71 -12.34
C PRO A 181 -14.30 -6.31 -12.61
N GLN A 182 -13.01 -6.15 -12.35
CA GLN A 182 -12.32 -4.87 -12.55
C GLN A 182 -11.67 -4.80 -13.92
N ILE A 183 -11.21 -5.94 -14.43
CA ILE A 183 -10.60 -6.04 -15.76
C ILE A 183 -11.67 -6.50 -16.74
N LEU A 184 -12.10 -5.62 -17.63
CA LEU A 184 -13.09 -5.96 -18.63
C LEU A 184 -12.42 -6.40 -19.94
N PRO A 185 -13.01 -7.38 -20.68
CA PRO A 185 -12.50 -7.78 -21.97
C PRO A 185 -12.63 -6.65 -22.98
N ASP A 186 -11.60 -6.46 -23.78
CA ASP A 186 -11.56 -5.50 -24.90
C ASP A 186 -10.75 -6.07 -26.08
N ALA A 187 -10.51 -5.27 -27.10
CA ALA A 187 -9.74 -5.68 -28.28
C ALA A 187 -8.31 -6.14 -27.96
N LEU A 188 -7.73 -5.67 -26.83
CA LEU A 188 -6.37 -5.94 -26.40
C LEU A 188 -6.30 -6.84 -25.15
N THR A 189 -7.46 -7.19 -24.55
CA THR A 189 -7.55 -7.88 -23.27
C THR A 189 -8.52 -9.04 -23.35
N ARG A 190 -7.99 -10.25 -23.14
CA ARG A 190 -8.78 -11.48 -22.97
C ARG A 190 -8.64 -11.92 -21.52
N VAL A 191 -9.73 -11.88 -20.75
CA VAL A 191 -9.73 -12.18 -19.34
C VAL A 191 -10.69 -13.32 -19.00
N GLN A 192 -10.24 -14.23 -18.13
CA GLN A 192 -11.11 -15.18 -17.44
C GLN A 192 -11.21 -14.81 -15.97
N TYR A 193 -12.37 -15.00 -15.39
CA TYR A 193 -12.69 -14.70 -14.00
C TYR A 193 -12.68 -15.99 -13.19
N VAL A 194 -11.70 -16.12 -12.28
CA VAL A 194 -11.51 -17.33 -11.47
C VAL A 194 -12.27 -17.18 -10.17
N GLU A 195 -13.30 -17.99 -9.98
CA GLU A 195 -14.15 -18.01 -8.78
C GLU A 195 -14.33 -19.44 -8.25
N GLN A 196 -14.62 -19.57 -6.97
CA GLN A 196 -14.85 -20.86 -6.31
C GLN A 196 -16.15 -21.54 -6.70
N ALA A 197 -17.05 -20.81 -7.36
CA ALA A 197 -18.35 -21.28 -7.76
C ALA A 197 -18.71 -20.74 -9.15
N THR A 198 -19.65 -21.41 -9.82
CA THR A 198 -20.24 -20.86 -11.06
C THR A 198 -21.01 -19.57 -10.77
N PRO A 199 -21.27 -18.70 -11.78
CA PRO A 199 -22.06 -17.49 -11.60
C PRO A 199 -23.40 -17.73 -10.92
N ASP A 200 -24.14 -18.79 -11.31
CA ASP A 200 -25.43 -19.15 -10.69
C ASP A 200 -25.28 -19.55 -9.22
N GLN A 201 -24.29 -20.41 -8.91
CA GLN A 201 -24.02 -20.83 -7.54
C GLN A 201 -23.56 -19.65 -6.69
N TRP A 202 -22.67 -18.81 -7.24
CA TRP A 202 -22.20 -17.59 -6.57
C TRP A 202 -23.38 -16.64 -6.27
N GLN A 203 -24.26 -16.43 -7.23
CA GLN A 203 -25.47 -15.61 -7.06
C GLN A 203 -26.41 -16.16 -5.99
N GLN A 204 -26.53 -17.48 -5.88
CA GLN A 204 -27.33 -18.13 -4.83
C GLN A 204 -26.71 -17.97 -3.45
N LEU A 205 -25.38 -18.13 -3.34
CA LEU A 205 -24.64 -18.03 -2.07
C LEU A 205 -24.57 -16.61 -1.56
N TYR A 206 -24.28 -15.65 -2.41
CA TYR A 206 -23.95 -14.28 -2.04
C TYR A 206 -24.96 -13.23 -2.52
N GLY A 207 -25.92 -13.59 -3.35
CA GLY A 207 -26.90 -12.65 -3.93
C GLY A 207 -27.78 -11.94 -2.91
N LYS A 208 -27.93 -12.54 -1.72
CA LYS A 208 -28.64 -11.89 -0.60
C LYS A 208 -27.79 -10.85 0.13
N GLU A 209 -26.47 -11.03 0.10
CA GLU A 209 -25.49 -10.14 0.78
C GLU A 209 -25.03 -9.03 -0.16
N THR A 210 -25.01 -9.29 -1.45
CA THR A 210 -24.62 -8.31 -2.47
C THR A 210 -25.84 -7.84 -3.24
N LYS A 211 -26.10 -6.54 -3.19
CA LYS A 211 -27.17 -5.90 -3.98
C LYS A 211 -26.86 -5.82 -5.49
N VAL A 212 -25.74 -6.40 -5.91
CA VAL A 212 -25.23 -6.29 -7.28
C VAL A 212 -25.13 -7.69 -7.88
N PRO A 213 -26.00 -8.04 -8.83
CA PRO A 213 -25.88 -9.30 -9.55
C PRO A 213 -24.65 -9.28 -10.47
N ILE A 214 -24.15 -10.48 -10.79
CA ILE A 214 -23.15 -10.64 -11.86
C ILE A 214 -23.82 -10.27 -13.19
N ASN A 215 -23.12 -9.41 -13.97
CA ASN A 215 -23.60 -9.10 -15.34
C ASN A 215 -23.62 -10.37 -16.19
N PRO A 216 -24.82 -10.80 -16.72
CA PRO A 216 -24.94 -12.02 -17.51
C PRO A 216 -24.02 -12.04 -18.74
N GLU A 217 -23.71 -10.91 -19.34
CA GLU A 217 -22.82 -10.81 -20.51
C GLU A 217 -21.39 -11.29 -20.18
N LEU A 218 -21.01 -11.25 -18.89
CA LEU A 218 -19.69 -11.67 -18.44
C LEU A 218 -19.64 -13.14 -17.98
N TRP A 219 -20.79 -13.83 -17.86
CA TRP A 219 -20.84 -15.20 -17.32
C TRP A 219 -19.97 -16.19 -18.09
N GLN A 220 -19.86 -16.03 -19.39
CA GLN A 220 -19.02 -16.88 -20.24
C GLN A 220 -17.53 -16.79 -19.92
N HIS A 221 -17.10 -15.74 -19.21
CA HIS A 221 -15.71 -15.53 -18.81
C HIS A 221 -15.37 -16.15 -17.44
N TYR A 222 -16.40 -16.57 -16.66
CA TYR A 222 -16.19 -17.19 -15.36
C TYR A 222 -15.78 -18.65 -15.49
N VAL A 223 -14.76 -19.03 -14.75
CA VAL A 223 -14.24 -20.39 -14.63
C VAL A 223 -14.11 -20.76 -13.16
N VAL A 224 -14.43 -22.01 -12.82
CA VAL A 224 -14.31 -22.48 -11.44
C VAL A 224 -12.86 -22.84 -11.14
N GLY A 225 -12.34 -22.26 -10.05
CA GLY A 225 -10.98 -22.45 -9.57
C GLY A 225 -10.72 -21.69 -8.28
N ASN A 226 -9.51 -21.76 -7.81
CA ASN A 226 -9.04 -21.05 -6.60
C ASN A 226 -7.73 -20.31 -6.88
N ALA A 227 -7.32 -19.46 -5.96
CA ALA A 227 -6.06 -18.72 -6.07
C ALA A 227 -4.82 -19.64 -6.16
N ASP A 228 -4.89 -20.85 -5.65
CA ASP A 228 -3.86 -21.89 -5.70
C ASP A 228 -4.10 -22.95 -6.79
N ASN A 229 -5.24 -22.89 -7.47
CA ASN A 229 -5.61 -23.82 -8.54
C ASN A 229 -6.34 -23.06 -9.67
N ILE A 230 -5.61 -22.22 -10.36
CA ILE A 230 -6.12 -21.45 -11.51
C ILE A 230 -6.12 -22.36 -12.75
N PRO A 231 -7.26 -22.47 -13.51
CA PRO A 231 -7.35 -23.32 -14.68
C PRO A 231 -6.63 -22.71 -15.90
N ALA A 232 -5.32 -22.53 -15.79
CA ALA A 232 -4.45 -22.00 -16.83
C ALA A 232 -3.18 -22.85 -16.98
N ARG A 233 -2.63 -22.89 -18.20
CA ARG A 233 -1.35 -23.56 -18.45
C ARG A 233 -0.18 -22.76 -17.90
N LEU A 234 0.90 -23.45 -17.55
CA LEU A 234 2.15 -22.79 -17.17
C LEU A 234 2.64 -21.87 -18.32
N ALA A 235 3.17 -20.74 -17.97
CA ALA A 235 3.73 -19.75 -18.89
C ALA A 235 2.80 -19.36 -20.04
N SER A 236 1.47 -19.21 -19.77
CA SER A 236 0.47 -18.86 -20.77
C SER A 236 -0.24 -17.53 -20.55
N LEU A 237 -0.05 -16.92 -19.37
CA LEU A 237 -0.75 -15.68 -19.02
C LEU A 237 0.17 -14.47 -19.20
N ASP A 238 -0.34 -13.40 -19.80
CA ASP A 238 0.34 -12.12 -19.87
C ASP A 238 0.08 -11.27 -18.63
N PHE A 239 -1.06 -11.50 -17.95
CA PHE A 239 -1.33 -10.88 -16.68
C PHE A 239 -2.15 -11.79 -15.75
N LEU A 240 -2.00 -11.53 -14.45
CA LEU A 240 -2.87 -12.01 -13.39
C LEU A 240 -3.24 -10.81 -12.52
N PHE A 241 -4.54 -10.60 -12.36
CA PHE A 241 -5.06 -9.51 -11.54
C PHE A 241 -5.82 -10.04 -10.33
N SER A 242 -5.73 -9.32 -9.20
CA SER A 242 -6.56 -9.58 -8.02
C SER A 242 -6.87 -8.30 -7.28
N SER A 243 -8.05 -8.23 -6.70
CA SER A 243 -8.47 -7.09 -5.87
C SER A 243 -9.07 -7.60 -4.58
N HIS A 244 -8.46 -7.24 -3.44
CA HIS A 244 -8.88 -7.70 -2.13
C HIS A 244 -8.89 -9.23 -1.98
N VAL A 245 -7.80 -9.87 -2.41
CA VAL A 245 -7.61 -11.33 -2.34
C VAL A 245 -6.41 -11.69 -1.47
N LEU A 246 -5.28 -11.00 -1.65
CA LEU A 246 -4.02 -11.37 -0.98
C LEU A 246 -4.11 -11.37 0.55
N GLU A 247 -4.94 -10.52 1.13
CA GLU A 247 -5.18 -10.46 2.57
C GLU A 247 -5.94 -11.68 3.12
N HIS A 248 -6.63 -12.41 2.25
CA HIS A 248 -7.38 -13.63 2.62
C HIS A 248 -6.53 -14.90 2.50
N LEU A 249 -5.41 -14.86 1.79
CA LEU A 249 -4.57 -16.02 1.52
C LEU A 249 -3.70 -16.36 2.73
N ALA A 250 -3.70 -17.62 3.16
CA ALA A 250 -2.90 -18.09 4.30
C ALA A 250 -1.40 -18.16 3.99
N ASN A 251 -1.03 -18.32 2.72
CA ASN A 251 0.35 -18.32 2.25
C ASN A 251 0.47 -17.46 1.00
N PRO A 252 0.42 -16.13 1.16
CA PRO A 252 0.42 -15.22 0.02
C PRO A 252 1.69 -15.31 -0.83
N LEU A 253 2.86 -15.61 -0.22
CA LEU A 253 4.09 -15.79 -0.98
C LEU A 253 4.06 -17.07 -1.81
N GLY A 254 3.47 -18.16 -1.29
CA GLY A 254 3.26 -19.40 -2.04
C GLY A 254 2.34 -19.20 -3.23
N HIS A 255 1.27 -18.44 -3.07
CA HIS A 255 0.38 -18.07 -4.16
C HIS A 255 1.10 -17.22 -5.21
N LEU A 256 1.85 -16.19 -4.80
CA LEU A 256 2.63 -15.38 -5.72
C LEU A 256 3.67 -16.20 -6.50
N ALA A 257 4.35 -17.14 -5.84
CA ALA A 257 5.29 -18.07 -6.51
C ALA A 257 4.58 -18.98 -7.52
N TYR A 258 3.37 -19.46 -7.19
CA TYR A 258 2.55 -20.22 -8.11
C TYR A 258 2.08 -19.36 -9.28
N TRP A 259 1.60 -18.14 -9.04
CA TRP A 259 1.16 -17.20 -10.08
C TRP A 259 2.30 -16.85 -11.05
N ALA A 260 3.53 -16.68 -10.53
CA ALA A 260 4.70 -16.46 -11.37
C ALA A 260 4.92 -17.59 -12.38
N LYS A 261 4.62 -18.87 -12.03
CA LYS A 261 4.76 -20.01 -12.96
C LYS A 261 3.74 -19.95 -14.11
N LEU A 262 2.56 -19.37 -13.88
CA LEU A 262 1.50 -19.22 -14.89
C LEU A 262 1.82 -18.11 -15.90
N LEU A 263 2.58 -17.09 -15.49
CA LEU A 263 2.90 -15.94 -16.33
C LEU A 263 3.91 -16.30 -17.43
N THR A 264 3.75 -15.68 -18.58
CA THR A 264 4.77 -15.58 -19.64
C THR A 264 5.97 -14.75 -19.17
N ARG A 265 7.07 -14.76 -19.89
CA ARG A 265 8.20 -13.86 -19.64
C ARG A 265 7.77 -12.42 -19.93
N GLY A 266 7.91 -11.53 -18.93
CA GLY A 266 7.44 -10.15 -19.00
C GLY A 266 5.96 -9.99 -18.60
N GLY A 267 5.27 -11.10 -18.31
CA GLY A 267 3.92 -11.06 -17.77
C GLY A 267 3.90 -10.45 -16.36
N VAL A 268 2.75 -9.95 -15.95
CA VAL A 268 2.60 -9.18 -14.72
C VAL A 268 1.56 -9.75 -13.76
N VAL A 269 1.84 -9.70 -12.46
CA VAL A 269 0.80 -9.71 -11.43
C VAL A 269 0.49 -8.26 -11.09
N ALA A 270 -0.79 -7.89 -11.13
CA ALA A 270 -1.28 -6.59 -10.68
C ALA A 270 -2.31 -6.83 -9.57
N ALA A 271 -2.12 -6.19 -8.42
CA ALA A 271 -3.00 -6.40 -7.27
C ALA A 271 -3.42 -5.09 -6.60
N VAL A 272 -4.68 -5.04 -6.17
CA VAL A 272 -5.22 -4.04 -5.25
C VAL A 272 -5.31 -4.69 -3.87
N ILE A 273 -4.67 -4.09 -2.87
CA ILE A 273 -4.58 -4.64 -1.51
C ILE A 273 -5.07 -3.58 -0.53
N PRO A 274 -5.90 -3.95 0.47
CA PRO A 274 -6.32 -2.99 1.48
C PRO A 274 -5.14 -2.56 2.34
N ASP A 275 -4.99 -1.25 2.50
CA ASP A 275 -4.07 -0.69 3.47
C ASP A 275 -4.70 -0.81 4.86
N CYS A 276 -4.23 -1.74 5.67
CA CYS A 276 -4.79 -1.98 7.00
C CYS A 276 -4.82 -0.70 7.85
N SER A 277 -3.85 0.18 7.70
CA SER A 277 -3.83 1.46 8.41
C SER A 277 -4.88 2.47 7.89
N GLY A 278 -5.52 2.19 6.76
CA GLY A 278 -6.50 3.03 6.11
C GLY A 278 -7.93 2.49 6.09
N CYS A 279 -8.14 1.28 6.57
CA CYS A 279 -9.43 0.62 6.61
C CYS A 279 -9.78 0.15 8.03
N LYS A 280 -10.84 -0.62 8.15
CA LYS A 280 -11.30 -1.16 9.45
C LYS A 280 -10.28 -2.05 10.16
N ASP A 281 -9.22 -2.49 9.48
CA ASP A 281 -8.18 -3.35 10.04
C ASP A 281 -7.00 -2.57 10.68
N TYR A 282 -7.17 -1.27 10.90
CA TYR A 282 -6.15 -0.40 11.53
C TYR A 282 -5.72 -0.85 12.95
N ILE A 283 -6.50 -1.70 13.58
CA ILE A 283 -6.25 -2.28 14.91
C ILE A 283 -5.20 -3.40 14.87
N PHE A 284 -4.97 -4.02 13.71
CA PHE A 284 -4.00 -5.09 13.56
C PHE A 284 -2.60 -4.57 13.24
N GLN A 285 -1.60 -5.29 13.72
CA GLN A 285 -0.22 -5.07 13.30
C GLN A 285 -0.03 -5.62 11.88
N PRO A 286 0.68 -4.89 11.00
CA PRO A 286 1.01 -5.40 9.68
C PRO A 286 1.82 -6.70 9.77
N SER A 287 1.49 -7.64 8.90
CA SER A 287 2.24 -8.89 8.75
C SER A 287 3.70 -8.61 8.40
N THR A 288 4.59 -9.39 9.00
CA THR A 288 6.04 -9.21 8.88
C THR A 288 6.63 -10.12 7.81
N VAL A 289 7.81 -9.78 7.30
CA VAL A 289 8.57 -10.65 6.39
C VAL A 289 8.84 -12.02 7.01
N GLY A 290 9.20 -12.06 8.31
CA GLY A 290 9.50 -13.32 8.99
C GLY A 290 8.29 -14.23 9.13
N GLU A 291 7.09 -13.67 9.41
CA GLU A 291 5.83 -14.40 9.46
C GLU A 291 5.53 -15.04 8.09
N LEU A 292 5.52 -14.23 7.03
CA LEU A 292 5.18 -14.72 5.69
C LEU A 292 6.23 -15.67 5.11
N ASP A 293 7.53 -15.49 5.41
CA ASP A 293 8.58 -16.42 4.99
C ASP A 293 8.43 -17.78 5.70
N ALA A 294 8.08 -17.78 6.99
CA ALA A 294 7.82 -19.02 7.71
C ALA A 294 6.64 -19.80 7.12
N GLU A 295 5.53 -19.13 6.81
CA GLU A 295 4.37 -19.73 6.15
C GLU A 295 4.70 -20.24 4.74
N TYR A 296 5.50 -19.49 3.99
CA TYR A 296 5.98 -19.89 2.68
C TYR A 296 6.81 -21.18 2.74
N ARG A 297 7.74 -21.26 3.69
CA ARG A 297 8.56 -22.47 3.90
C ARG A 297 7.74 -23.65 4.38
N GLN A 298 6.71 -23.40 5.19
CA GLN A 298 5.79 -24.46 5.66
C GLN A 298 4.91 -24.98 4.51
N GLY A 299 4.58 -24.16 3.52
CA GLY A 299 3.86 -24.56 2.31
C GLY A 299 2.36 -24.79 2.48
N SER A 300 1.77 -24.58 3.65
CA SER A 300 0.32 -24.73 3.86
C SER A 300 -0.44 -23.58 3.20
N MET A 301 -1.47 -23.90 2.41
CA MET A 301 -2.33 -22.92 1.75
C MET A 301 -3.63 -22.63 2.51
N THR A 302 -3.85 -23.31 3.65
CA THR A 302 -5.08 -23.17 4.45
C THR A 302 -4.86 -22.36 5.71
N PRO A 303 -5.79 -21.46 6.07
CA PRO A 303 -5.71 -20.72 7.32
C PRO A 303 -5.72 -21.65 8.55
N THR A 304 -4.92 -21.29 9.55
CA THR A 304 -4.80 -22.03 10.81
C THR A 304 -5.74 -21.45 11.88
N LEU A 305 -5.94 -22.18 12.97
CA LEU A 305 -6.67 -21.68 14.13
C LEU A 305 -6.05 -20.38 14.70
N ALA A 306 -4.72 -20.25 14.64
CA ALA A 306 -4.04 -19.05 15.11
C ALA A 306 -4.44 -17.79 14.31
N HIS A 307 -4.64 -17.91 12.99
CA HIS A 307 -5.15 -16.82 12.16
C HIS A 307 -6.54 -16.38 12.60
N TYR A 308 -7.44 -17.35 12.85
CA TYR A 308 -8.79 -17.04 13.33
C TYR A 308 -8.80 -16.46 14.75
N GLN A 309 -7.94 -16.93 15.64
CA GLN A 309 -7.77 -16.38 16.98
C GLN A 309 -7.32 -14.91 16.92
N ARG A 310 -6.31 -14.61 16.10
CA ARG A 310 -5.83 -13.23 15.87
C ARG A 310 -6.95 -12.33 15.36
N TRP A 311 -7.67 -12.78 14.33
CA TRP A 311 -8.77 -12.03 13.75
C TRP A 311 -9.93 -11.85 14.73
N ALA A 312 -10.38 -12.93 15.36
CA ALA A 312 -11.52 -12.93 16.25
C ALA A 312 -11.32 -12.06 17.49
N ALA A 313 -10.09 -11.98 18.02
CA ALA A 313 -9.77 -11.15 19.19
C ALA A 313 -10.26 -9.69 19.07
N TYR A 314 -10.34 -9.18 17.84
CA TYR A 314 -10.74 -7.80 17.59
C TYR A 314 -12.04 -7.66 16.78
N ARG A 315 -12.33 -8.65 15.92
CA ARG A 315 -13.45 -8.57 14.96
C ARG A 315 -14.68 -9.34 15.39
N ALA A 316 -14.52 -10.33 16.24
CA ALA A 316 -15.59 -11.16 16.78
C ALA A 316 -15.23 -11.67 18.19
N PRO A 317 -14.99 -10.78 19.18
CA PRO A 317 -14.42 -11.16 20.47
C PRO A 317 -15.32 -12.13 21.29
N ASN A 318 -16.61 -12.17 20.97
CA ASN A 318 -17.58 -13.06 21.64
C ASN A 318 -17.86 -14.36 20.87
N THR A 319 -17.08 -14.66 19.82
CA THR A 319 -17.29 -15.85 19.00
C THR A 319 -16.11 -16.80 19.17
N ASN A 320 -16.36 -18.10 19.23
CA ASN A 320 -15.31 -19.12 19.30
C ASN A 320 -14.54 -19.17 17.95
N PRO A 321 -13.23 -18.89 17.92
CA PRO A 321 -12.45 -18.92 16.68
C PRO A 321 -12.46 -20.28 15.97
N ALA A 322 -12.56 -21.39 16.72
CA ALA A 322 -12.63 -22.73 16.15
C ALA A 322 -13.94 -22.96 15.37
N GLU A 323 -15.04 -22.38 15.82
CA GLU A 323 -16.32 -22.47 15.11
C GLU A 323 -16.28 -21.62 13.83
N ILE A 324 -15.65 -20.45 13.87
CA ILE A 324 -15.46 -19.61 12.69
C ILE A 324 -14.61 -20.37 11.64
N LEU A 325 -13.51 -20.97 12.07
CA LEU A 325 -12.66 -21.82 11.22
C LEU A 325 -13.48 -22.97 10.60
N LYS A 326 -14.24 -23.69 11.43
CA LYS A 326 -15.07 -24.83 10.99
C LYS A 326 -16.14 -24.41 9.98
N SER A 327 -16.67 -23.19 10.10
CA SER A 327 -17.66 -22.68 9.15
C SER A 327 -17.08 -22.31 7.78
N GLY A 328 -15.76 -22.32 7.63
CA GLY A 328 -15.11 -21.88 6.39
C GLY A 328 -15.23 -20.38 6.10
N ARG A 329 -15.63 -19.58 7.10
CA ARG A 329 -15.79 -18.13 6.91
C ARG A 329 -14.48 -17.50 6.49
N SER A 330 -14.51 -16.78 5.36
CA SER A 330 -13.37 -15.98 4.91
C SER A 330 -13.08 -14.83 5.86
N ILE A 331 -11.82 -14.67 6.24
CA ILE A 331 -11.32 -13.61 7.10
C ILE A 331 -10.10 -12.95 6.44
N HIS A 332 -9.75 -11.73 6.85
CA HIS A 332 -8.41 -11.21 6.56
C HIS A 332 -7.39 -11.96 7.42
N VAL A 333 -6.59 -12.79 6.80
CA VAL A 333 -5.54 -13.59 7.43
C VAL A 333 -4.33 -12.72 7.69
N HIS A 334 -3.99 -11.88 6.71
CA HIS A 334 -2.86 -10.96 6.74
C HIS A 334 -3.29 -9.51 6.65
N PHE A 335 -2.43 -8.64 7.18
CA PHE A 335 -2.67 -7.21 7.22
C PHE A 335 -1.45 -6.50 6.64
N TYR A 336 -1.67 -5.60 5.67
CA TYR A 336 -0.60 -4.95 4.94
C TYR A 336 -0.72 -3.44 5.00
N THR A 337 0.44 -2.80 4.97
CA THR A 337 0.59 -1.41 4.57
C THR A 337 1.48 -1.35 3.33
N PRO A 338 1.50 -0.26 2.55
CA PRO A 338 2.46 -0.12 1.45
C PRO A 338 3.91 -0.37 1.89
N ILE A 339 4.26 0.06 3.09
CA ILE A 339 5.62 -0.09 3.66
C ILE A 339 5.92 -1.55 3.99
N SER A 340 5.01 -2.24 4.69
CA SER A 340 5.22 -3.65 5.03
C SER A 340 5.30 -4.52 3.78
N MET A 341 4.47 -4.25 2.77
CA MET A 341 4.51 -4.95 1.50
C MET A 341 5.80 -4.67 0.72
N ASP A 342 6.28 -3.42 0.71
CA ASP A 342 7.58 -3.09 0.10
C ASP A 342 8.73 -3.85 0.79
N ASP A 343 8.73 -3.91 2.13
CA ASP A 343 9.73 -4.67 2.89
C ASP A 343 9.71 -6.17 2.56
N ILE A 344 8.52 -6.75 2.39
CA ILE A 344 8.32 -8.15 1.99
C ILE A 344 8.86 -8.38 0.59
N LEU A 345 8.40 -7.62 -0.39
CA LEU A 345 8.74 -7.81 -1.79
C LEU A 345 10.21 -7.50 -2.08
N ARG A 346 10.80 -6.52 -1.41
CA ARG A 346 12.22 -6.22 -1.52
C ARG A 346 13.10 -7.44 -1.19
N LYS A 347 12.69 -8.26 -0.24
CA LYS A 347 13.41 -9.47 0.15
C LYS A 347 13.05 -10.67 -0.71
N MET A 348 11.78 -10.83 -1.06
CA MET A 348 11.26 -12.10 -1.56
C MET A 348 11.00 -12.13 -3.07
N HIS A 349 10.81 -11.00 -3.77
CA HIS A 349 10.31 -11.01 -5.16
C HIS A 349 11.14 -11.88 -6.11
N LYS A 350 12.48 -11.90 -5.99
CA LYS A 350 13.35 -12.72 -6.85
C LYS A 350 13.18 -14.22 -6.59
N GLU A 351 13.07 -14.61 -5.34
CA GLU A 351 12.84 -16.00 -4.93
C GLU A 351 11.48 -16.50 -5.42
N LEU A 352 10.47 -15.61 -5.44
CA LEU A 352 9.14 -15.91 -5.95
C LEU A 352 9.07 -15.97 -7.50
N GLY A 353 10.16 -15.65 -8.19
CA GLY A 353 10.25 -15.72 -9.65
C GLY A 353 9.96 -14.41 -10.38
N PHE A 354 9.98 -13.27 -9.69
CA PHE A 354 9.79 -11.95 -10.30
C PHE A 354 11.10 -11.18 -10.43
N ARG A 355 11.26 -10.45 -11.54
CA ARG A 355 12.44 -9.62 -11.81
C ARG A 355 12.33 -8.24 -11.20
N LYS A 356 11.10 -7.71 -11.21
CA LYS A 356 10.80 -6.35 -10.73
C LYS A 356 9.51 -6.35 -9.92
N TYR A 357 9.42 -5.36 -9.05
CA TYR A 357 8.18 -5.07 -8.32
C TYR A 357 8.02 -3.57 -8.13
N ALA A 358 6.78 -3.16 -7.91
CA ALA A 358 6.42 -1.82 -7.48
C ALA A 358 5.28 -1.89 -6.46
N VAL A 359 5.37 -1.05 -5.43
CA VAL A 359 4.31 -0.83 -4.46
C VAL A 359 3.92 0.64 -4.49
N THR A 360 2.65 0.93 -4.71
CA THR A 360 2.16 2.31 -4.82
C THR A 360 0.86 2.49 -4.06
N SER A 361 0.68 3.63 -3.40
CA SER A 361 -0.55 3.93 -2.67
C SER A 361 -1.63 4.48 -3.59
N GLU A 362 -2.89 4.14 -3.33
CA GLU A 362 -4.03 4.72 -4.03
C GLU A 362 -4.46 6.05 -3.40
N HIS A 363 -5.11 6.91 -4.21
CA HIS A 363 -5.67 8.20 -3.78
C HIS A 363 -6.69 8.10 -2.64
N ASN A 364 -7.46 7.00 -2.61
CA ASN A 364 -8.48 6.79 -1.59
C ASN A 364 -7.89 6.54 -0.21
N HIS A 365 -6.57 6.27 -0.14
CA HIS A 365 -5.82 5.89 1.06
C HIS A 365 -6.37 4.67 1.81
N LYS A 366 -7.26 3.91 1.22
CA LYS A 366 -7.79 2.66 1.77
C LYS A 366 -7.07 1.46 1.18
N ASP A 367 -6.55 1.65 -0.02
CA ASP A 367 -5.92 0.61 -0.81
C ASP A 367 -4.54 1.06 -1.29
N PHE A 368 -3.76 0.11 -1.70
CA PHE A 368 -2.51 0.30 -2.42
C PHE A 368 -2.37 -0.76 -3.50
N PHE A 369 -1.46 -0.52 -4.42
CA PHE A 369 -1.24 -1.38 -5.57
C PHE A 369 0.10 -2.07 -5.50
N VAL A 370 0.12 -3.31 -5.95
CA VAL A 370 1.32 -4.09 -6.19
C VAL A 370 1.36 -4.48 -7.65
N VAL A 371 2.51 -4.28 -8.30
CA VAL A 371 2.80 -4.79 -9.63
C VAL A 371 4.09 -5.60 -9.54
N LEU A 372 4.05 -6.85 -10.00
CA LEU A 372 5.19 -7.75 -10.06
C LEU A 372 5.41 -8.18 -11.51
N GLU A 373 6.62 -8.08 -12.04
CA GLU A 373 6.99 -8.46 -13.40
C GLU A 373 7.89 -9.70 -13.39
N LYS A 374 7.50 -10.74 -14.16
CA LYS A 374 8.27 -11.98 -14.34
C LYS A 374 9.48 -11.81 -15.23
#